data_5fa2e2950ecca9cd23d5b33f9950820d
#
_entry.id   5fa2e2950ecca9cd23d5b33f9950820d
#
_cell.length_a   1.000
_cell.length_b   1.000
_cell.length_c   1.000
_cell.angle_alpha   90.00
_cell.angle_beta   90.00
_cell.angle_gamma   90.00
#
_symmetry.space_group_name_H-M   'P 1'
#
loop_
_entity.id
_entity.type
_entity.pdbx_description
1 polymer ?
#
loop_
_entity_poly.entity_id
_entity_poly.type
_entity_poly.pdbx_seq_one_letter_code
_entity_poly.pdbx_strand_id
1 'polypeptide(L)'
;YSWTVIGEMEDLNAASLEDVQNWFKSYYGAANAVVAIAGDINPEEIHQKVLAYFGDIPSGPTIQRQERNIPEHYSDTYQVYEDRVPEARVLFAWNSPPFGEKEDLELDLISSILSNGKNSRLYKKLVYEDQIASNVAAFQSSSEIASNYIVYANVKPGKDIEEVRTKLLAEIDKLIKNGPTEEEMKRVKADYFSGIIKGTERIGGFGGVSDVLASNETYHGDASYYKTKLKFVENATAADLQATAKKWLTKGKHTLICKPFPEYTVVKSDIDRSKLPELGAPKAVKFPEVQRAKLSNGMNIVLAKREGVSTVVMDLMFNAGYKTDYLATPGTAALAMDLLDEGTKDMNSLQINEKLQMLGANLYTGS
;
A
#
# COMPACT_ATOMS: atom_id res chain seq x y z
N TYR A 1 6.84 -20.72 0.78
CA TYR A 1 5.68 -19.89 1.20
C TYR A 1 4.39 -20.70 1.35
N SER A 2 4.47 -21.94 1.80
CA SER A 2 3.30 -22.80 2.01
C SER A 2 2.66 -22.67 3.40
N TRP A 3 3.24 -21.88 4.28
CA TRP A 3 2.72 -21.53 5.62
C TRP A 3 2.75 -20.03 5.85
N THR A 4 1.97 -19.56 6.81
CA THR A 4 1.90 -18.13 7.17
C THR A 4 3.08 -17.73 8.04
N VAL A 5 3.49 -16.45 7.99
CA VAL A 5 4.57 -15.92 8.84
C VAL A 5 4.22 -15.99 10.33
N ILE A 6 2.94 -15.89 10.67
CA ILE A 6 2.49 -15.99 12.06
C ILE A 6 2.62 -17.41 12.62
N GLY A 7 2.67 -18.44 11.76
CA GLY A 7 2.75 -19.85 12.14
C GLY A 7 1.47 -20.37 12.79
N GLU A 8 1.60 -21.55 13.39
CA GLU A 8 0.49 -22.24 14.05
C GLU A 8 0.73 -22.32 15.57
N MET A 9 -0.36 -22.38 16.35
CA MET A 9 -0.27 -22.50 17.80
C MET A 9 0.38 -23.82 18.25
N GLU A 10 0.26 -24.87 17.43
CA GLU A 10 0.89 -26.16 17.70
C GLU A 10 2.41 -26.04 17.67
N ASP A 11 2.98 -25.34 16.67
CA ASP A 11 4.42 -25.07 16.57
C ASP A 11 4.93 -24.24 17.76
N LEU A 12 4.16 -23.21 18.14
CA LEU A 12 4.50 -22.38 19.28
C LEU A 12 4.49 -23.16 20.60
N ASN A 13 3.53 -24.05 20.79
CA ASN A 13 3.43 -24.90 21.97
C ASN A 13 4.52 -25.97 22.02
N ALA A 14 5.03 -26.42 20.87
CA ALA A 14 6.09 -27.42 20.76
C ALA A 14 7.49 -26.83 20.91
N ALA A 15 7.65 -25.51 20.63
CA ALA A 15 8.95 -24.84 20.67
C ALA A 15 9.55 -24.83 22.09
N SER A 16 10.80 -25.26 22.20
CA SER A 16 11.58 -25.20 23.43
C SER A 16 12.42 -23.93 23.52
N LEU A 17 12.91 -23.60 24.73
CA LEU A 17 13.86 -22.49 24.92
C LEU A 17 15.16 -22.72 24.09
N GLU A 18 15.56 -23.97 23.93
CA GLU A 18 16.76 -24.34 23.17
C GLU A 18 16.55 -24.03 21.68
N ASP A 19 15.37 -24.29 21.11
CA ASP A 19 15.04 -23.96 19.72
C ASP A 19 15.13 -22.46 19.48
N VAL A 20 14.58 -21.65 20.40
CA VAL A 20 14.67 -20.18 20.34
C VAL A 20 16.12 -19.70 20.41
N GLN A 21 16.92 -20.24 21.36
CA GLN A 21 18.33 -19.88 21.48
C GLN A 21 19.15 -20.25 20.24
N ASN A 22 18.91 -21.43 19.67
CA ASN A 22 19.59 -21.90 18.47
C ASN A 22 19.22 -21.05 17.26
N TRP A 23 17.93 -20.64 17.16
CA TRP A 23 17.48 -19.70 16.13
C TRP A 23 18.24 -18.37 16.21
N PHE A 24 18.31 -17.74 17.39
CA PHE A 24 19.05 -16.50 17.59
C PHE A 24 20.54 -16.65 17.25
N LYS A 25 21.20 -17.72 17.71
CA LYS A 25 22.61 -17.98 17.40
C LYS A 25 22.85 -18.16 15.90
N SER A 26 21.89 -18.76 15.19
CA SER A 26 22.00 -19.03 13.75
C SER A 26 21.77 -17.81 12.88
N TYR A 27 20.83 -16.94 13.23
CA TYR A 27 20.35 -15.89 12.33
C TYR A 27 20.62 -14.47 12.77
N TYR A 28 20.87 -14.21 14.06
CA TYR A 28 21.05 -12.86 14.62
C TYR A 28 22.53 -12.45 14.79
N GLY A 29 23.42 -12.97 13.97
CA GLY A 29 24.81 -12.51 13.93
C GLY A 29 24.96 -11.19 13.21
N ALA A 30 26.02 -10.43 13.54
CA ALA A 30 26.29 -9.10 12.95
C ALA A 30 26.45 -9.15 11.41
N ALA A 31 26.97 -10.25 10.86
CA ALA A 31 27.10 -10.40 9.39
C ALA A 31 25.76 -10.55 8.66
N ASN A 32 24.65 -10.81 9.37
CA ASN A 32 23.30 -10.90 8.81
C ASN A 32 22.41 -9.71 9.21
N ALA A 33 23.00 -8.62 9.68
CA ALA A 33 22.28 -7.44 10.12
C ALA A 33 22.69 -6.20 9.34
N VAL A 34 21.73 -5.35 9.02
CA VAL A 34 21.94 -4.03 8.44
C VAL A 34 21.45 -2.97 9.42
N VAL A 35 22.31 -2.00 9.72
CA VAL A 35 21.95 -0.83 10.54
C VAL A 35 21.88 0.39 9.63
N ALA A 36 20.69 0.95 9.46
CA ALA A 36 20.49 2.19 8.74
C ALA A 36 20.06 3.31 9.69
N ILE A 37 20.79 4.41 9.69
CA ILE A 37 20.52 5.57 10.54
C ILE A 37 20.35 6.78 9.63
N ALA A 38 19.23 7.47 9.77
CA ALA A 38 18.93 8.66 9.01
C ALA A 38 18.48 9.80 9.94
N GLY A 39 18.88 11.03 9.64
CA GLY A 39 18.53 12.22 10.43
C GLY A 39 19.53 13.34 10.23
N ASP A 40 19.47 14.34 11.09
CA ASP A 40 20.48 15.38 11.21
C ASP A 40 21.65 14.85 12.06
N ILE A 41 22.57 14.16 11.41
CA ILE A 41 23.66 13.41 12.02
C ILE A 41 25.01 13.78 11.42
N ASN A 42 26.06 13.69 12.24
CA ASN A 42 27.43 13.64 11.77
C ASN A 42 27.83 12.18 11.53
N PRO A 43 28.18 11.75 10.29
CA PRO A 43 28.46 10.35 9.96
C PRO A 43 29.63 9.78 10.78
N GLU A 44 30.70 10.54 11.02
CA GLU A 44 31.87 10.11 11.76
C GLU A 44 31.55 9.83 13.24
N GLU A 45 30.80 10.72 13.86
CA GLU A 45 30.37 10.54 15.26
C GLU A 45 29.41 9.34 15.40
N ILE A 46 28.48 9.19 14.46
CA ILE A 46 27.54 8.06 14.47
C ILE A 46 28.28 6.75 14.23
N HIS A 47 29.24 6.72 13.32
CA HIS A 47 30.06 5.53 13.07
C HIS A 47 30.77 5.09 14.36
N GLN A 48 31.37 6.02 15.13
CA GLN A 48 32.03 5.70 16.40
C GLN A 48 31.03 5.15 17.44
N LYS A 49 29.83 5.71 17.49
CA LYS A 49 28.76 5.19 18.38
C LYS A 49 28.30 3.79 17.95
N VAL A 50 28.12 3.55 16.66
CA VAL A 50 27.77 2.21 16.14
C VAL A 50 28.85 1.19 16.50
N LEU A 51 30.13 1.53 16.32
CA LEU A 51 31.24 0.67 16.73
C LEU A 51 31.23 0.39 18.25
N ALA A 52 30.94 1.41 19.05
CA ALA A 52 30.89 1.25 20.52
C ALA A 52 29.73 0.37 21.01
N TYR A 53 28.60 0.38 20.33
CA TYR A 53 27.40 -0.38 20.73
C TYR A 53 27.25 -1.74 20.06
N PHE A 54 27.80 -1.92 18.85
CA PHE A 54 27.58 -3.12 18.03
C PHE A 54 28.89 -3.79 17.59
N GLY A 55 30.05 -3.15 17.82
CA GLY A 55 31.34 -3.61 17.26
C GLY A 55 31.84 -4.92 17.86
N ASP A 56 31.41 -5.30 19.05
CA ASP A 56 31.76 -6.54 19.74
C ASP A 56 30.78 -7.70 19.48
N ILE A 57 29.71 -7.45 18.72
CA ILE A 57 28.74 -8.48 18.37
C ILE A 57 29.38 -9.48 17.38
N PRO A 58 29.37 -10.79 17.69
CA PRO A 58 29.92 -11.80 16.78
C PRO A 58 29.24 -11.80 15.41
N SER A 59 30.01 -12.04 14.37
CA SER A 59 29.47 -12.12 12.99
C SER A 59 28.39 -13.19 12.80
N GLY A 60 28.41 -14.24 13.63
CA GLY A 60 27.54 -15.40 13.48
C GLY A 60 27.98 -16.35 12.35
N PRO A 61 27.27 -17.46 12.16
CA PRO A 61 27.53 -18.41 11.08
C PRO A 61 27.14 -17.83 9.72
N THR A 62 27.76 -18.32 8.65
CA THR A 62 27.37 -17.97 7.29
C THR A 62 25.96 -18.48 7.00
N ILE A 63 25.05 -17.58 6.59
CA ILE A 63 23.69 -17.93 6.22
C ILE A 63 23.66 -18.24 4.72
N GLN A 64 23.16 -19.44 4.42
CA GLN A 64 22.90 -19.82 3.04
C GLN A 64 21.52 -19.28 2.63
N ARG A 65 21.51 -18.34 1.68
CA ARG A 65 20.24 -17.82 1.13
C ARG A 65 19.60 -18.88 0.22
N GLN A 66 18.28 -18.94 0.28
CA GLN A 66 17.49 -19.79 -0.60
C GLN A 66 17.63 -19.33 -2.06
N GLU A 67 17.72 -20.26 -2.98
CA GLU A 67 17.67 -19.96 -4.40
C GLU A 67 16.28 -19.46 -4.81
N ARG A 68 16.25 -18.49 -5.71
CA ARG A 68 15.01 -17.99 -6.29
C ARG A 68 14.39 -19.06 -7.16
N ASN A 69 13.17 -19.42 -6.88
CA ASN A 69 12.42 -20.43 -7.64
C ASN A 69 10.97 -20.00 -7.74
N ILE A 70 10.52 -19.70 -8.95
CA ILE A 70 9.13 -19.36 -9.23
C ILE A 70 8.46 -20.61 -9.75
N PRO A 71 7.56 -21.25 -8.98
CA PRO A 71 6.87 -22.46 -9.44
C PRO A 71 6.02 -22.15 -10.68
N GLU A 72 6.19 -22.95 -11.72
CA GLU A 72 5.37 -22.82 -12.93
C GLU A 72 4.03 -23.54 -12.74
N HIS A 73 2.95 -22.79 -12.97
CA HIS A 73 1.59 -23.32 -13.03
C HIS A 73 1.13 -23.39 -14.47
N TYR A 74 0.92 -24.59 -14.98
CA TYR A 74 0.56 -24.80 -16.40
C TYR A 74 -0.95 -24.79 -16.66
N SER A 75 -1.77 -24.93 -15.59
CA SER A 75 -3.22 -24.96 -15.68
C SER A 75 -3.86 -24.09 -14.61
N ASP A 76 -5.00 -23.52 -14.94
CA ASP A 76 -5.82 -22.76 -13.99
C ASP A 76 -6.40 -23.71 -12.93
N THR A 77 -6.47 -23.23 -11.69
CA THR A 77 -7.10 -23.91 -10.58
C THR A 77 -8.27 -23.08 -10.04
N TYR A 78 -9.22 -23.74 -9.39
CA TYR A 78 -10.44 -23.11 -8.91
C TYR A 78 -10.85 -23.67 -7.55
N GLN A 79 -11.18 -22.79 -6.62
CA GLN A 79 -11.63 -23.16 -5.28
C GLN A 79 -12.80 -22.26 -4.85
N VAL A 80 -13.77 -22.85 -4.19
CA VAL A 80 -14.87 -22.14 -3.52
C VAL A 80 -14.90 -22.59 -2.07
N TYR A 81 -15.04 -21.64 -1.15
CA TYR A 81 -15.31 -21.93 0.25
C TYR A 81 -16.27 -20.90 0.84
N GLU A 82 -16.85 -21.25 1.97
CA GLU A 82 -17.74 -20.38 2.73
C GLU A 82 -17.07 -19.96 4.02
N ASP A 83 -17.29 -18.69 4.43
CA ASP A 83 -16.70 -18.13 5.63
C ASP A 83 -17.62 -17.05 6.22
N ARG A 84 -17.30 -16.59 7.44
CA ARG A 84 -18.02 -15.51 8.14
C ARG A 84 -17.59 -14.15 7.60
N VAL A 85 -17.91 -13.87 6.35
CA VAL A 85 -17.63 -12.61 5.68
C VAL A 85 -18.90 -11.86 5.33
N PRO A 86 -18.90 -10.52 5.33
CA PRO A 86 -20.11 -9.73 5.03
C PRO A 86 -20.50 -9.75 3.55
N GLU A 87 -19.53 -9.95 2.66
CA GLU A 87 -19.70 -9.93 1.20
C GLU A 87 -18.92 -11.07 0.56
N ALA A 88 -19.43 -11.58 -0.55
CA ALA A 88 -18.66 -12.53 -1.34
C ALA A 88 -17.44 -11.86 -1.97
N ARG A 89 -16.35 -12.61 -2.17
CA ARG A 89 -15.14 -12.15 -2.83
C ARG A 89 -14.75 -13.09 -3.95
N VAL A 90 -14.42 -12.52 -5.09
CA VAL A 90 -13.73 -13.19 -6.20
C VAL A 90 -12.29 -12.74 -6.19
N LEU A 91 -11.36 -13.68 -6.15
CA LEU A 91 -9.92 -13.43 -6.16
C LEU A 91 -9.24 -14.25 -7.24
N PHE A 92 -8.33 -13.62 -7.97
CA PHE A 92 -7.38 -14.26 -8.86
C PHE A 92 -5.97 -14.07 -8.32
N ALA A 93 -5.16 -15.12 -8.37
CA ALA A 93 -3.76 -15.09 -8.00
C ALA A 93 -2.90 -15.78 -9.06
N TRP A 94 -1.73 -15.21 -9.35
CA TRP A 94 -0.69 -15.78 -10.20
C TRP A 94 0.64 -15.75 -9.46
N ASN A 95 1.51 -16.71 -9.75
CA ASN A 95 2.91 -16.58 -9.36
C ASN A 95 3.55 -15.46 -10.17
N SER A 96 4.45 -14.71 -9.55
CA SER A 96 5.02 -13.51 -10.13
C SER A 96 6.51 -13.33 -9.73
N PRO A 97 7.25 -12.40 -10.37
CA PRO A 97 8.69 -12.26 -10.16
C PRO A 97 9.03 -11.83 -8.74
N PRO A 98 10.25 -12.16 -8.27
CA PRO A 98 10.75 -11.78 -6.96
C PRO A 98 10.85 -10.26 -6.77
N PHE A 99 10.84 -9.84 -5.50
CA PHE A 99 10.93 -8.46 -5.07
C PHE A 99 12.08 -7.69 -5.71
N GLY A 100 11.76 -6.50 -6.22
CA GLY A 100 12.70 -5.50 -6.73
C GLY A 100 13.23 -5.75 -8.12
N GLU A 101 12.81 -6.80 -8.82
CA GLU A 101 13.10 -6.98 -10.23
C GLU A 101 12.33 -5.97 -11.11
N LYS A 102 12.78 -5.75 -12.34
CA LYS A 102 12.11 -4.83 -13.26
C LYS A 102 10.64 -5.20 -13.46
N GLU A 103 10.35 -6.48 -13.69
CA GLU A 103 8.99 -6.98 -13.92
C GLU A 103 8.11 -6.91 -12.66
N ASP A 104 8.68 -7.00 -11.46
CA ASP A 104 7.99 -6.77 -10.19
C ASP A 104 7.44 -5.32 -10.13
N LEU A 105 8.29 -4.34 -10.44
CA LEU A 105 7.89 -2.93 -10.50
C LEU A 105 6.89 -2.63 -11.62
N GLU A 106 7.02 -3.30 -12.77
CA GLU A 106 6.05 -3.20 -13.87
C GLU A 106 4.68 -3.74 -13.47
N LEU A 107 4.63 -4.83 -12.68
CA LEU A 107 3.38 -5.35 -12.09
C LEU A 107 2.78 -4.39 -11.07
N ASP A 108 3.59 -3.67 -10.28
CA ASP A 108 3.10 -2.60 -9.41
C ASP A 108 2.44 -1.45 -10.21
N LEU A 109 3.05 -1.04 -11.33
CA LEU A 109 2.43 -0.05 -12.22
C LEU A 109 1.13 -0.57 -12.84
N ILE A 110 1.10 -1.84 -13.26
CA ILE A 110 -0.10 -2.52 -13.75
C ILE A 110 -1.19 -2.54 -12.67
N SER A 111 -0.83 -2.82 -11.41
CA SER A 111 -1.74 -2.78 -10.27
C SER A 111 -2.40 -1.41 -10.11
N SER A 112 -1.61 -0.35 -10.25
CA SER A 112 -2.09 1.03 -10.17
C SER A 112 -3.04 1.36 -11.31
N ILE A 113 -2.77 0.91 -12.54
CA ILE A 113 -3.68 1.06 -13.69
C ILE A 113 -5.01 0.34 -13.44
N LEU A 114 -4.95 -0.87 -12.87
CA LEU A 114 -6.12 -1.70 -12.64
C LEU A 114 -7.00 -1.22 -11.50
N SER A 115 -6.43 -0.78 -10.36
CA SER A 115 -7.21 -0.59 -9.14
C SER A 115 -6.94 0.69 -8.33
N ASN A 116 -5.90 1.50 -8.66
CA ASN A 116 -5.60 2.67 -7.85
C ASN A 116 -6.41 3.90 -8.29
N GLY A 117 -7.29 4.37 -7.39
CA GLY A 117 -8.13 5.55 -7.58
C GLY A 117 -9.34 5.32 -8.48
N LYS A 118 -10.22 6.34 -8.52
CA LYS A 118 -11.53 6.28 -9.21
C LYS A 118 -11.41 6.07 -10.74
N ASN A 119 -10.28 6.46 -11.34
CA ASN A 119 -10.01 6.34 -12.79
C ASN A 119 -9.33 5.03 -13.19
N SER A 120 -9.05 4.13 -12.26
CA SER A 120 -8.51 2.80 -12.55
C SER A 120 -9.55 1.94 -13.27
N ARG A 121 -9.08 1.02 -14.12
CA ARG A 121 -9.96 0.23 -15.00
C ARG A 121 -11.03 -0.55 -14.24
N LEU A 122 -10.62 -1.27 -13.19
CA LEU A 122 -11.53 -2.11 -12.41
C LEU A 122 -12.51 -1.26 -11.58
N TYR A 123 -12.03 -0.19 -10.94
CA TYR A 123 -12.91 0.68 -10.16
C TYR A 123 -13.96 1.32 -11.07
N LYS A 124 -13.52 1.95 -12.16
CA LYS A 124 -14.43 2.60 -13.11
C LYS A 124 -15.48 1.62 -13.62
N LYS A 125 -15.06 0.41 -14.02
CA LYS A 125 -15.97 -0.57 -14.63
C LYS A 125 -16.90 -1.23 -13.61
N LEU A 126 -16.36 -1.83 -12.55
CA LEU A 126 -17.15 -2.69 -11.66
C LEU A 126 -17.82 -1.92 -10.51
N VAL A 127 -17.18 -0.83 -10.02
CA VAL A 127 -17.69 -0.08 -8.88
C VAL A 127 -18.54 1.10 -9.32
N TYR A 128 -18.05 1.90 -10.28
CA TYR A 128 -18.70 3.15 -10.70
C TYR A 128 -19.78 2.93 -11.76
N GLU A 129 -19.45 2.27 -12.90
CA GLU A 129 -20.38 2.09 -14.02
C GLU A 129 -21.41 0.97 -13.74
N ASP A 130 -20.93 -0.25 -13.53
CA ASP A 130 -21.79 -1.44 -13.41
C ASP A 130 -22.37 -1.60 -11.99
N GLN A 131 -21.75 -1.00 -10.99
CA GLN A 131 -22.17 -1.04 -9.58
C GLN A 131 -22.42 -2.46 -9.05
N ILE A 132 -21.60 -3.42 -9.47
CA ILE A 132 -21.68 -4.83 -9.07
C ILE A 132 -20.65 -5.21 -8.00
N ALA A 133 -19.63 -4.38 -7.79
CA ALA A 133 -18.64 -4.55 -6.73
C ALA A 133 -18.68 -3.37 -5.75
N SER A 134 -18.40 -3.64 -4.48
CA SER A 134 -18.23 -2.61 -3.44
C SER A 134 -16.78 -2.12 -3.38
N ASN A 135 -15.84 -3.00 -3.71
CA ASN A 135 -14.40 -2.70 -3.75
C ASN A 135 -13.69 -3.59 -4.76
N VAL A 136 -12.61 -3.08 -5.33
CA VAL A 136 -11.68 -3.81 -6.18
C VAL A 136 -10.25 -3.51 -5.76
N ALA A 137 -9.36 -4.48 -5.91
CA ALA A 137 -7.92 -4.26 -5.72
C ALA A 137 -7.11 -5.14 -6.65
N ALA A 138 -5.96 -4.63 -7.05
CA ALA A 138 -4.89 -5.36 -7.72
C ALA A 138 -3.57 -4.95 -7.05
N PHE A 139 -2.72 -5.90 -6.76
CA PHE A 139 -1.42 -5.62 -6.15
C PHE A 139 -0.44 -6.76 -6.37
N GLN A 140 0.83 -6.39 -6.42
CA GLN A 140 1.97 -7.30 -6.39
C GLN A 140 2.33 -7.56 -4.92
N SER A 141 2.16 -8.80 -4.46
CA SER A 141 2.59 -9.25 -3.14
C SER A 141 4.01 -9.77 -3.22
N SER A 142 4.95 -8.82 -3.25
CA SER A 142 6.36 -9.09 -3.49
C SER A 142 7.02 -9.80 -2.32
N SER A 143 7.82 -10.83 -2.62
CA SER A 143 8.62 -11.60 -1.68
C SER A 143 9.97 -11.96 -2.30
N GLU A 144 10.96 -12.34 -1.48
CA GLU A 144 12.36 -12.50 -1.89
C GLU A 144 12.58 -13.61 -2.92
N ILE A 145 11.90 -14.76 -2.78
CA ILE A 145 12.13 -15.95 -3.60
C ILE A 145 11.21 -15.97 -4.82
N ALA A 146 9.92 -15.76 -4.58
CA ALA A 146 8.85 -15.68 -5.58
C ALA A 146 7.70 -14.90 -4.98
N SER A 147 6.94 -14.21 -5.82
CA SER A 147 5.83 -13.35 -5.40
C SER A 147 4.49 -13.86 -5.90
N ASN A 148 3.41 -13.19 -5.50
CA ASN A 148 2.08 -13.43 -6.03
C ASN A 148 1.48 -12.11 -6.54
N TYR A 149 0.95 -12.15 -7.75
CA TYR A 149 0.11 -11.08 -8.27
C TYR A 149 -1.35 -11.39 -7.95
N ILE A 150 -2.02 -10.48 -7.26
CA ILE A 150 -3.38 -10.70 -6.75
C ILE A 150 -4.32 -9.64 -7.31
N VAL A 151 -5.48 -10.08 -7.79
CA VAL A 151 -6.58 -9.20 -8.18
C VAL A 151 -7.87 -9.72 -7.54
N TYR A 152 -8.62 -8.85 -6.87
CA TYR A 152 -9.90 -9.25 -6.32
C TYR A 152 -10.99 -8.19 -6.44
N ALA A 153 -12.23 -8.63 -6.33
CA ALA A 153 -13.40 -7.80 -6.20
C ALA A 153 -14.31 -8.31 -5.08
N ASN A 154 -14.80 -7.43 -4.23
CA ASN A 154 -15.88 -7.72 -3.30
C ASN A 154 -17.21 -7.52 -4.03
N VAL A 155 -18.05 -8.54 -4.03
CA VAL A 155 -19.34 -8.54 -4.74
C VAL A 155 -20.39 -7.85 -3.88
N LYS A 156 -21.07 -6.84 -4.42
CA LYS A 156 -22.17 -6.19 -3.68
C LYS A 156 -23.27 -7.19 -3.36
N PRO A 157 -23.91 -7.09 -2.18
CA PRO A 157 -25.03 -7.94 -1.82
C PRO A 157 -26.11 -7.98 -2.91
N GLY A 158 -26.58 -9.18 -3.24
CA GLY A 158 -27.61 -9.39 -4.27
C GLY A 158 -27.13 -9.35 -5.72
N LYS A 159 -25.82 -9.16 -5.94
CA LYS A 159 -25.21 -9.24 -7.29
C LYS A 159 -24.67 -10.63 -7.58
N ASP A 160 -24.62 -10.98 -8.87
CA ASP A 160 -24.13 -12.29 -9.32
C ASP A 160 -22.59 -12.36 -9.25
N ILE A 161 -22.09 -13.35 -8.52
CA ILE A 161 -20.64 -13.60 -8.33
C ILE A 161 -19.99 -13.93 -9.69
N GLU A 162 -20.64 -14.70 -10.55
CA GLU A 162 -20.09 -15.09 -11.84
C GLU A 162 -20.05 -13.93 -12.83
N GLU A 163 -20.99 -13.00 -12.74
CA GLU A 163 -20.93 -11.76 -13.52
C GLU A 163 -19.71 -10.93 -13.12
N VAL A 164 -19.47 -10.75 -11.79
CA VAL A 164 -18.31 -10.02 -11.28
C VAL A 164 -17.02 -10.72 -11.71
N ARG A 165 -16.92 -12.04 -11.56
CA ARG A 165 -15.77 -12.84 -11.97
C ARG A 165 -15.44 -12.66 -13.44
N THR A 166 -16.45 -12.74 -14.30
CA THR A 166 -16.29 -12.61 -15.75
C THR A 166 -15.83 -11.21 -16.15
N LYS A 167 -16.43 -10.17 -15.59
CA LYS A 167 -16.07 -8.78 -15.89
C LYS A 167 -14.71 -8.39 -15.32
N LEU A 168 -14.35 -8.89 -14.14
CA LEU A 168 -13.04 -8.70 -13.53
C LEU A 168 -11.94 -9.27 -14.45
N LEU A 169 -12.12 -10.50 -14.94
CA LEU A 169 -11.18 -11.14 -15.86
C LEU A 169 -11.12 -10.40 -17.20
N ALA A 170 -12.27 -9.95 -17.73
CA ALA A 170 -12.32 -9.25 -19.01
C ALA A 170 -11.52 -7.93 -19.01
N GLU A 171 -11.47 -7.19 -17.89
CA GLU A 171 -10.65 -5.97 -17.79
C GLU A 171 -9.15 -6.28 -17.74
N ILE A 172 -8.76 -7.38 -17.09
CA ILE A 172 -7.37 -7.88 -17.10
C ILE A 172 -6.97 -8.29 -18.52
N ASP A 173 -7.82 -9.05 -19.21
CA ASP A 173 -7.60 -9.48 -20.59
C ASP A 173 -7.47 -8.30 -21.55
N LYS A 174 -8.26 -7.23 -21.37
CA LYS A 174 -8.13 -6.00 -22.16
C LYS A 174 -6.76 -5.34 -21.97
N LEU A 175 -6.24 -5.31 -20.73
CA LEU A 175 -4.91 -4.78 -20.46
C LEU A 175 -3.83 -5.65 -21.11
N ILE A 176 -3.93 -6.96 -20.99
CA ILE A 176 -3.00 -7.91 -21.62
C ILE A 176 -3.00 -7.75 -23.15
N LYS A 177 -4.18 -7.61 -23.75
CA LYS A 177 -4.34 -7.53 -25.21
C LYS A 177 -3.90 -6.19 -25.78
N ASN A 178 -4.30 -5.09 -25.16
CA ASN A 178 -4.17 -3.74 -25.73
C ASN A 178 -3.05 -2.92 -25.08
N GLY A 179 -2.51 -3.35 -23.93
CA GLY A 179 -1.58 -2.57 -23.12
C GLY A 179 -2.25 -1.38 -22.38
N PRO A 180 -1.47 -0.62 -21.64
CA PRO A 180 -1.87 0.67 -21.08
C PRO A 180 -1.93 1.77 -22.15
N THR A 181 -2.75 2.80 -21.91
CA THR A 181 -2.73 4.04 -22.71
C THR A 181 -1.61 4.96 -22.25
N GLU A 182 -1.25 5.96 -23.07
CA GLU A 182 -0.27 6.98 -22.72
C GLU A 182 -0.70 7.81 -21.49
N GLU A 183 -2.00 8.07 -21.34
CA GLU A 183 -2.54 8.78 -20.17
C GLU A 183 -2.44 7.95 -18.90
N GLU A 184 -2.75 6.64 -18.98
CA GLU A 184 -2.55 5.73 -17.86
C GLU A 184 -1.08 5.67 -17.46
N MET A 185 -0.14 5.58 -18.40
CA MET A 185 1.30 5.59 -18.14
C MET A 185 1.76 6.87 -17.45
N LYS A 186 1.32 8.03 -17.93
CA LYS A 186 1.64 9.32 -17.29
C LYS A 186 1.12 9.39 -15.86
N ARG A 187 -0.13 8.99 -15.65
CA ARG A 187 -0.78 8.99 -14.34
C ARG A 187 -0.05 8.11 -13.33
N VAL A 188 0.19 6.84 -13.66
CA VAL A 188 0.80 5.91 -12.70
C VAL A 188 2.25 6.23 -12.41
N LYS A 189 3.01 6.76 -13.37
CA LYS A 189 4.36 7.28 -13.13
C LYS A 189 4.35 8.49 -12.21
N ALA A 190 3.45 9.46 -12.44
CA ALA A 190 3.31 10.63 -11.58
C ALA A 190 2.95 10.23 -10.15
N ASP A 191 2.03 9.29 -9.97
CA ASP A 191 1.63 8.76 -8.67
C ASP A 191 2.80 8.05 -7.96
N TYR A 192 3.53 7.19 -8.67
CA TYR A 192 4.72 6.50 -8.15
C TYR A 192 5.79 7.48 -7.64
N PHE A 193 6.18 8.46 -8.47
CA PHE A 193 7.19 9.45 -8.09
C PHE A 193 6.70 10.35 -6.94
N SER A 194 5.44 10.75 -6.96
CA SER A 194 4.83 11.48 -5.85
C SER A 194 4.89 10.67 -4.54
N GLY A 195 4.59 9.37 -4.60
CA GLY A 195 4.70 8.47 -3.45
C GLY A 195 6.11 8.41 -2.86
N ILE A 196 7.14 8.31 -3.71
CA ILE A 196 8.54 8.32 -3.28
C ILE A 196 8.92 9.66 -2.64
N ILE A 197 8.56 10.80 -3.26
CA ILE A 197 8.85 12.13 -2.72
C ILE A 197 8.20 12.29 -1.33
N LYS A 198 6.93 11.94 -1.20
CA LYS A 198 6.20 11.99 0.09
C LYS A 198 6.80 11.02 1.12
N GLY A 199 7.25 9.84 0.67
CA GLY A 199 7.91 8.85 1.53
C GLY A 199 9.23 9.35 2.12
N THR A 200 10.03 10.07 1.34
CA THR A 200 11.33 10.61 1.80
C THR A 200 11.23 11.76 2.80
N GLU A 201 10.06 12.33 3.02
CA GLU A 201 9.81 13.30 4.11
C GLU A 201 9.90 12.64 5.49
N ARG A 202 9.66 11.35 5.56
CA ARG A 202 9.78 10.57 6.80
C ARG A 202 11.19 10.04 6.95
N ILE A 203 11.85 10.40 8.05
CA ILE A 203 13.22 9.96 8.34
C ILE A 203 13.24 8.49 8.74
N GLY A 204 12.30 8.07 9.60
CA GLY A 204 12.19 6.71 10.11
C GLY A 204 10.79 6.11 9.96
N GLY A 205 10.61 4.88 10.48
CA GLY A 205 9.37 4.12 10.35
C GLY A 205 9.22 3.46 8.97
N PHE A 206 8.18 2.66 8.79
CA PHE A 206 7.94 1.93 7.53
C PHE A 206 7.81 2.88 6.34
N GLY A 207 8.63 2.64 5.31
CA GLY A 207 8.71 3.47 4.10
C GLY A 207 9.43 4.80 4.27
N GLY A 208 10.02 5.08 5.44
CA GLY A 208 10.91 6.23 5.65
C GLY A 208 12.32 5.99 5.09
N VAL A 209 13.17 7.02 5.13
CA VAL A 209 14.52 6.98 4.53
C VAL A 209 15.36 5.83 5.07
N SER A 210 15.41 5.65 6.41
CA SER A 210 16.20 4.56 7.01
C SER A 210 15.68 3.18 6.63
N ASP A 211 14.35 2.99 6.56
CA ASP A 211 13.74 1.72 6.14
C ASP A 211 14.05 1.39 4.68
N VAL A 212 13.94 2.37 3.79
CA VAL A 212 14.27 2.21 2.35
C VAL A 212 15.74 1.82 2.17
N LEU A 213 16.67 2.47 2.88
CA LEU A 213 18.09 2.16 2.80
C LEU A 213 18.40 0.76 3.33
N ALA A 214 17.84 0.40 4.51
CA ALA A 214 18.03 -0.91 5.12
C ALA A 214 17.47 -2.03 4.23
N SER A 215 16.26 -1.85 3.71
CA SER A 215 15.62 -2.85 2.82
C SER A 215 16.40 -3.04 1.53
N ASN A 216 16.87 -1.96 0.90
CA ASN A 216 17.66 -2.07 -0.32
C ASN A 216 18.99 -2.77 -0.06
N GLU A 217 19.71 -2.45 1.02
CA GLU A 217 20.93 -3.16 1.40
C GLU A 217 20.67 -4.64 1.67
N THR A 218 19.64 -4.94 2.46
CA THR A 218 19.30 -6.32 2.87
C THR A 218 18.96 -7.21 1.67
N TYR A 219 18.14 -6.72 0.73
CA TYR A 219 17.60 -7.56 -0.36
C TYR A 219 18.37 -7.45 -1.66
N HIS A 220 19.15 -6.37 -1.88
CA HIS A 220 19.88 -6.12 -3.12
C HIS A 220 21.39 -5.94 -2.92
N GLY A 221 21.88 -5.85 -1.67
CA GLY A 221 23.29 -5.59 -1.37
C GLY A 221 23.76 -4.20 -1.80
N ASP A 222 22.83 -3.27 -1.98
CA ASP A 222 23.10 -1.88 -2.38
C ASP A 222 22.02 -0.96 -1.79
N ALA A 223 22.36 -0.22 -0.74
CA ALA A 223 21.45 0.74 -0.10
C ALA A 223 20.92 1.78 -1.10
N SER A 224 21.64 2.04 -2.20
CA SER A 224 21.23 2.99 -3.24
C SER A 224 20.36 2.38 -4.35
N TYR A 225 19.95 1.12 -4.26
CA TYR A 225 19.18 0.42 -5.28
C TYR A 225 17.84 1.10 -5.61
N TYR A 226 17.30 1.92 -4.71
CA TYR A 226 16.13 2.75 -5.01
C TYR A 226 16.32 3.65 -6.23
N LYS A 227 17.56 4.08 -6.55
CA LYS A 227 17.86 4.84 -7.77
C LYS A 227 17.68 4.01 -9.03
N THR A 228 18.00 2.72 -8.96
CA THR A 228 17.75 1.75 -10.05
C THR A 228 16.26 1.54 -10.25
N LYS A 229 15.48 1.37 -9.15
CA LYS A 229 14.02 1.27 -9.21
C LYS A 229 13.37 2.51 -9.84
N LEU A 230 13.84 3.71 -9.45
CA LEU A 230 13.36 4.96 -10.07
C LEU A 230 13.60 5.00 -11.57
N LYS A 231 14.80 4.58 -12.04
CA LYS A 231 15.12 4.49 -13.46
C LYS A 231 14.26 3.46 -14.20
N PHE A 232 13.95 2.32 -13.59
CA PHE A 232 13.05 1.34 -14.19
C PHE A 232 11.67 1.95 -14.44
N VAL A 233 11.09 2.64 -13.46
CA VAL A 233 9.79 3.29 -13.61
C VAL A 233 9.85 4.46 -14.62
N GLU A 234 10.89 5.29 -14.56
CA GLU A 234 11.09 6.39 -15.50
C GLU A 234 11.09 5.92 -16.96
N ASN A 235 11.82 4.83 -17.25
CA ASN A 235 12.00 4.29 -18.59
C ASN A 235 10.90 3.29 -19.00
N ALA A 236 10.02 2.84 -18.10
CA ALA A 236 8.98 1.89 -18.43
C ALA A 236 8.07 2.42 -19.53
N THR A 237 7.76 1.60 -20.52
CA THR A 237 6.88 1.92 -21.65
C THR A 237 5.57 1.12 -21.54
N ALA A 238 4.53 1.55 -22.27
CA ALA A 238 3.30 0.79 -22.38
C ALA A 238 3.53 -0.62 -22.94
N ALA A 239 4.49 -0.76 -23.87
CA ALA A 239 4.87 -2.06 -24.44
C ALA A 239 5.57 -2.97 -23.41
N ASP A 240 6.41 -2.43 -22.52
CA ASP A 240 7.03 -3.20 -21.44
C ASP A 240 5.95 -3.76 -20.51
N LEU A 241 5.04 -2.91 -20.03
CA LEU A 241 3.96 -3.33 -19.13
C LEU A 241 3.04 -4.36 -19.80
N GLN A 242 2.73 -4.20 -21.09
CA GLN A 242 1.96 -5.17 -21.83
C GLN A 242 2.69 -6.52 -21.92
N ALA A 243 3.98 -6.51 -22.24
CA ALA A 243 4.79 -7.74 -22.32
C ALA A 243 4.84 -8.46 -20.96
N THR A 244 5.05 -7.73 -19.86
CA THR A 244 5.05 -8.25 -18.50
C THR A 244 3.68 -8.82 -18.11
N ALA A 245 2.60 -8.10 -18.38
CA ALA A 245 1.24 -8.63 -18.15
C ALA A 245 0.99 -9.92 -18.94
N LYS A 246 1.39 -9.95 -20.20
CA LYS A 246 1.27 -11.13 -21.06
C LYS A 246 2.10 -12.31 -20.56
N LYS A 247 3.30 -12.07 -20.04
CA LYS A 247 4.18 -13.12 -19.49
C LYS A 247 3.59 -13.74 -18.23
N TRP A 248 3.13 -12.91 -17.29
CA TRP A 248 2.81 -13.35 -15.94
C TRP A 248 1.32 -13.62 -15.68
N LEU A 249 0.40 -12.97 -16.37
CA LEU A 249 -1.03 -13.01 -16.08
C LEU A 249 -1.87 -13.87 -17.05
N THR A 250 -1.23 -14.65 -17.94
CA THR A 250 -1.95 -15.45 -18.95
C THR A 250 -2.12 -16.92 -18.60
N LYS A 251 -1.30 -17.46 -17.68
CA LYS A 251 -1.29 -18.89 -17.37
C LYS A 251 -1.23 -19.13 -15.87
N GLY A 252 -1.79 -20.28 -15.45
CA GLY A 252 -1.64 -20.76 -14.07
C GLY A 252 -2.38 -19.93 -13.04
N LYS A 253 -3.49 -19.34 -13.41
CA LYS A 253 -4.33 -18.55 -12.50
C LYS A 253 -5.00 -19.44 -11.47
N HIS A 254 -4.87 -19.10 -10.19
CA HIS A 254 -5.72 -19.62 -9.15
C HIS A 254 -6.93 -18.70 -8.97
N THR A 255 -8.14 -19.27 -9.07
CA THR A 255 -9.38 -18.56 -8.79
C THR A 255 -9.94 -19.02 -7.46
N LEU A 256 -10.11 -18.08 -6.53
CA LEU A 256 -10.73 -18.31 -5.24
C LEU A 256 -12.03 -17.51 -5.13
N ILE A 257 -13.12 -18.19 -4.78
CA ILE A 257 -14.40 -17.55 -4.45
C ILE A 257 -14.70 -17.82 -2.98
N CYS A 258 -14.74 -16.76 -2.19
CA CYS A 258 -15.21 -16.81 -0.82
C CYS A 258 -16.65 -16.34 -0.77
N LYS A 259 -17.56 -17.15 -0.19
CA LYS A 259 -18.98 -16.82 -0.01
C LYS A 259 -19.31 -16.61 1.47
N PRO A 260 -20.21 -15.68 1.80
CA PRO A 260 -20.69 -15.56 3.17
C PRO A 260 -21.48 -16.80 3.57
N PHE A 261 -21.39 -17.19 4.84
CA PHE A 261 -22.33 -18.14 5.41
C PHE A 261 -23.76 -17.59 5.38
N PRO A 262 -24.76 -18.44 5.20
CA PRO A 262 -26.16 -18.00 5.16
C PRO A 262 -26.68 -17.47 6.51
N GLU A 263 -26.01 -17.76 7.63
CA GLU A 263 -26.42 -17.31 8.96
C GLU A 263 -25.25 -16.74 9.77
N TYR A 264 -25.46 -15.58 10.41
CA TYR A 264 -24.51 -14.96 11.31
C TYR A 264 -24.83 -15.31 12.77
N THR A 265 -23.85 -15.85 13.50
CA THR A 265 -23.90 -15.91 14.96
C THR A 265 -23.10 -14.79 15.57
N VAL A 266 -23.73 -13.97 16.42
CA VAL A 266 -23.05 -12.91 17.17
C VAL A 266 -22.35 -13.55 18.38
N VAL A 267 -21.04 -13.52 18.43
CA VAL A 267 -20.27 -13.91 19.62
C VAL A 267 -20.17 -12.72 20.55
N LYS A 268 -20.72 -12.85 21.77
CA LYS A 268 -20.52 -11.85 22.83
C LYS A 268 -19.06 -11.86 23.28
N SER A 269 -18.44 -10.70 23.32
CA SER A 269 -17.10 -10.50 23.87
C SER A 269 -17.18 -10.17 25.35
N ASP A 270 -16.45 -10.90 26.21
CA ASP A 270 -16.33 -10.66 27.65
C ASP A 270 -15.26 -9.62 28.01
N ILE A 271 -14.76 -8.88 27.03
CA ILE A 271 -13.73 -7.85 27.26
C ILE A 271 -14.37 -6.63 27.93
N ASP A 272 -13.91 -6.33 29.17
CA ASP A 272 -14.28 -5.11 29.86
C ASP A 272 -13.60 -3.88 29.23
N ARG A 273 -14.40 -3.09 28.52
CA ARG A 273 -13.96 -1.85 27.84
C ARG A 273 -14.27 -0.58 28.66
N SER A 274 -14.62 -0.73 29.92
CA SER A 274 -14.95 0.42 30.81
C SER A 274 -13.71 1.17 31.30
N LYS A 275 -12.52 0.61 31.19
CA LYS A 275 -11.26 1.20 31.64
C LYS A 275 -10.36 1.51 30.47
N LEU A 276 -10.00 2.78 30.30
CA LEU A 276 -8.96 3.23 29.39
C LEU A 276 -7.58 3.07 30.04
N PRO A 277 -6.54 2.68 29.28
CA PRO A 277 -5.16 2.70 29.79
C PRO A 277 -4.73 4.13 30.11
N GLU A 278 -3.96 4.31 31.19
CA GLU A 278 -3.42 5.61 31.57
C GLU A 278 -2.36 6.08 30.57
N LEU A 279 -2.47 7.34 30.14
CA LEU A 279 -1.50 8.00 29.27
C LEU A 279 -0.36 8.56 30.11
N GLY A 280 0.89 8.27 29.75
CA GLY A 280 2.08 8.92 30.33
C GLY A 280 2.10 10.43 30.03
N ALA A 281 2.89 11.19 30.78
CA ALA A 281 3.02 12.62 30.59
C ALA A 281 3.45 12.98 29.14
N PRO A 282 2.77 13.88 28.44
CA PRO A 282 3.11 14.26 27.08
C PRO A 282 4.46 15.00 27.03
N LYS A 283 5.29 14.68 26.02
CA LYS A 283 6.52 15.43 25.76
C LYS A 283 6.20 16.81 25.18
N ALA A 284 6.93 17.83 25.61
CA ALA A 284 6.79 19.16 25.04
C ALA A 284 7.15 19.17 23.54
N VAL A 285 6.24 19.66 22.71
CA VAL A 285 6.43 19.79 21.27
C VAL A 285 6.85 21.23 20.96
N LYS A 286 7.93 21.42 20.19
CA LYS A 286 8.30 22.72 19.63
C LYS A 286 7.62 22.88 18.28
N PHE A 287 6.76 23.87 18.14
CA PHE A 287 6.16 24.24 16.87
C PHE A 287 7.11 25.12 16.05
N PRO A 288 7.07 25.03 14.69
CA PRO A 288 7.80 25.94 13.82
C PRO A 288 7.26 27.37 13.97
N GLU A 289 8.07 28.34 13.57
CA GLU A 289 7.66 29.76 13.55
C GLU A 289 6.53 29.97 12.55
N VAL A 290 5.48 30.65 12.98
CA VAL A 290 4.23 30.81 12.23
C VAL A 290 4.11 32.24 11.73
N GLN A 291 4.01 32.39 10.41
CA GLN A 291 3.70 33.67 9.76
C GLN A 291 2.17 33.80 9.59
N ARG A 292 1.65 35.04 9.75
CA ARG A 292 0.22 35.31 9.63
C ARG A 292 -0.03 36.45 8.65
N ALA A 293 -1.03 36.28 7.81
CA ALA A 293 -1.49 37.31 6.86
C ALA A 293 -3.02 37.28 6.75
N LYS A 294 -3.57 38.31 6.14
CA LYS A 294 -5.01 38.42 5.85
C LYS A 294 -5.20 38.82 4.40
N LEU A 295 -6.03 38.12 3.67
CA LEU A 295 -6.38 38.45 2.30
C LEU A 295 -7.41 39.59 2.27
N SER A 296 -7.54 40.25 1.10
CA SER A 296 -8.51 41.32 0.88
C SER A 296 -9.97 40.89 1.08
N ASN A 297 -10.28 39.62 0.87
CA ASN A 297 -11.61 39.06 1.12
C ASN A 297 -11.87 38.71 2.60
N GLY A 298 -10.91 39.01 3.49
CA GLY A 298 -11.03 38.73 4.93
C GLY A 298 -10.52 37.39 5.42
N MET A 299 -10.08 36.50 4.53
CA MET A 299 -9.54 35.18 4.91
C MET A 299 -8.20 35.36 5.64
N ASN A 300 -8.07 34.67 6.79
CA ASN A 300 -6.80 34.61 7.53
C ASN A 300 -5.92 33.49 6.96
N ILE A 301 -4.66 33.82 6.72
CA ILE A 301 -3.64 32.86 6.30
C ILE A 301 -2.67 32.60 7.45
N VAL A 302 -2.35 31.35 7.70
CA VAL A 302 -1.34 30.90 8.66
C VAL A 302 -0.35 30.05 7.89
N LEU A 303 0.91 30.48 7.81
CA LEU A 303 1.97 29.78 7.10
C LEU A 303 3.03 29.32 8.10
N ALA A 304 3.36 28.01 8.05
CA ALA A 304 4.50 27.43 8.74
C ALA A 304 5.44 26.83 7.69
N LYS A 305 6.61 27.45 7.51
CA LYS A 305 7.63 26.94 6.59
C LYS A 305 8.42 25.84 7.26
N ARG A 306 8.56 24.70 6.59
CA ARG A 306 9.44 23.60 6.96
C ARG A 306 10.52 23.46 5.88
N GLU A 307 11.77 23.64 6.27
CA GLU A 307 12.89 23.53 5.33
C GLU A 307 13.20 22.06 5.04
N GLY A 308 13.70 21.77 3.83
CA GLY A 308 14.04 20.42 3.39
C GLY A 308 12.87 19.53 2.99
N VAL A 309 11.64 20.07 2.94
CA VAL A 309 10.43 19.34 2.55
C VAL A 309 9.92 19.87 1.22
N SER A 310 9.71 18.97 0.25
CA SER A 310 9.31 19.32 -1.13
C SER A 310 7.79 19.31 -1.36
N THR A 311 7.00 19.09 -0.30
CA THR A 311 5.54 19.05 -0.39
C THR A 311 4.90 20.27 0.23
N VAL A 312 3.69 20.59 -0.20
CA VAL A 312 2.83 21.61 0.38
C VAL A 312 1.57 20.98 0.93
N VAL A 313 1.31 21.18 2.22
CA VAL A 313 0.02 20.84 2.84
C VAL A 313 -0.78 22.13 2.99
N MET A 314 -2.03 22.10 2.53
CA MET A 314 -2.95 23.21 2.64
C MET A 314 -4.23 22.75 3.31
N ASP A 315 -4.54 23.33 4.48
CA ASP A 315 -5.79 23.09 5.19
C ASP A 315 -6.69 24.32 5.04
N LEU A 316 -7.87 24.11 4.49
CA LEU A 316 -8.91 25.15 4.37
C LEU A 316 -10.00 24.86 5.41
N MET A 317 -10.04 25.66 6.47
CA MET A 317 -10.93 25.44 7.61
C MET A 317 -12.08 26.45 7.60
N PHE A 318 -13.30 25.92 7.71
CA PHE A 318 -14.52 26.70 7.88
C PHE A 318 -15.13 26.45 9.26
N ASN A 319 -15.66 27.50 9.89
CA ASN A 319 -16.41 27.35 11.14
C ASN A 319 -17.87 26.90 10.86
N ALA A 320 -18.01 25.75 10.23
CA ALA A 320 -19.25 25.18 9.73
C ALA A 320 -19.23 23.63 9.73
N GLY A 321 -18.76 23.01 10.79
CA GLY A 321 -18.75 21.55 10.93
C GLY A 321 -20.09 21.00 11.49
N TYR A 322 -20.09 19.71 11.85
CA TYR A 322 -21.30 19.01 12.37
C TYR A 322 -22.01 19.74 13.53
N LYS A 323 -21.30 20.59 14.27
CA LYS A 323 -21.87 21.42 15.33
C LYS A 323 -22.94 22.38 14.80
N THR A 324 -22.85 22.80 13.53
CA THR A 324 -23.86 23.65 12.90
C THR A 324 -25.10 22.90 12.45
N ASP A 325 -25.01 21.56 12.31
CA ASP A 325 -26.14 20.70 11.96
C ASP A 325 -27.22 20.69 13.04
N TYR A 326 -26.88 21.08 14.28
CA TYR A 326 -27.83 21.23 15.37
C TYR A 326 -28.98 22.21 15.04
N LEU A 327 -28.72 23.18 14.15
CA LEU A 327 -29.69 24.17 13.68
C LEU A 327 -30.44 23.74 12.42
N ALA A 328 -30.11 22.56 11.87
CA ALA A 328 -30.67 22.03 10.62
C ALA A 328 -30.85 20.50 10.70
N THR A 329 -30.57 19.78 9.62
CA THR A 329 -30.65 18.32 9.57
C THR A 329 -29.33 17.69 9.99
N PRO A 330 -29.27 16.84 11.04
CA PRO A 330 -28.06 16.16 11.44
C PRO A 330 -27.43 15.36 10.29
N GLY A 331 -26.09 15.47 10.14
CA GLY A 331 -25.32 14.81 9.09
C GLY A 331 -25.13 15.65 7.81
N THR A 332 -25.73 16.85 7.73
CA THR A 332 -25.61 17.72 6.54
C THR A 332 -24.14 18.13 6.29
N ALA A 333 -23.39 18.51 7.35
CA ALA A 333 -21.99 18.90 7.21
C ALA A 333 -21.12 17.73 6.73
N ALA A 334 -21.29 16.54 7.27
CA ALA A 334 -20.57 15.36 6.84
C ALA A 334 -20.89 15.01 5.38
N LEU A 335 -22.17 14.95 5.01
CA LEU A 335 -22.58 14.68 3.63
C LEU A 335 -22.05 15.72 2.65
N ALA A 336 -22.06 17.02 3.03
CA ALA A 336 -21.50 18.09 2.19
C ALA A 336 -20.00 17.90 1.95
N MET A 337 -19.24 17.45 2.96
CA MET A 337 -17.82 17.15 2.82
C MET A 337 -17.58 15.92 1.98
N ASP A 338 -18.35 14.86 2.15
CA ASP A 338 -18.26 13.62 1.37
C ASP A 338 -18.57 13.85 -0.12
N LEU A 339 -19.39 14.86 -0.43
CA LEU A 339 -19.76 15.21 -1.80
C LEU A 339 -18.81 16.24 -2.45
N LEU A 340 -17.83 16.78 -1.73
CA LEU A 340 -17.00 17.89 -2.22
C LEU A 340 -16.16 17.51 -3.45
N ASP A 341 -15.71 16.29 -3.58
CA ASP A 341 -14.92 15.76 -4.70
C ASP A 341 -15.76 14.97 -5.72
N GLU A 342 -17.08 14.89 -5.54
CA GLU A 342 -17.97 14.15 -6.45
C GLU A 342 -18.36 14.94 -7.70
N GLY A 343 -18.15 16.27 -7.71
CA GLY A 343 -18.37 17.09 -8.89
C GLY A 343 -18.27 18.58 -8.67
N THR A 344 -18.07 19.29 -9.75
CA THR A 344 -18.18 20.76 -9.84
C THR A 344 -19.11 21.11 -11.00
N LYS A 345 -19.33 22.42 -11.23
CA LYS A 345 -20.07 22.88 -12.41
C LYS A 345 -19.49 22.35 -13.73
N ASP A 346 -18.15 22.23 -13.80
CA ASP A 346 -17.42 21.98 -15.05
C ASP A 346 -16.71 20.62 -15.08
N MET A 347 -16.69 19.86 -13.96
CA MET A 347 -15.99 18.59 -13.85
C MET A 347 -16.81 17.60 -13.04
N ASN A 348 -16.87 16.36 -13.51
CA ASN A 348 -17.37 15.24 -12.72
C ASN A 348 -16.29 14.64 -11.80
N SER A 349 -16.68 13.73 -10.92
CA SER A 349 -15.80 13.08 -9.95
C SER A 349 -14.55 12.44 -10.57
N LEU A 350 -14.70 11.78 -11.73
CA LEU A 350 -13.58 11.13 -12.42
C LEU A 350 -12.57 12.17 -12.94
N GLN A 351 -13.05 13.28 -13.48
CA GLN A 351 -12.20 14.37 -13.98
C GLN A 351 -11.46 15.11 -12.86
N ILE A 352 -12.08 15.27 -11.69
CA ILE A 352 -11.43 15.82 -10.49
C ILE A 352 -10.31 14.87 -10.04
N ASN A 353 -10.62 13.59 -9.91
CA ASN A 353 -9.65 12.58 -9.49
C ASN A 353 -8.46 12.47 -10.46
N GLU A 354 -8.71 12.51 -11.77
CA GLU A 354 -7.66 12.48 -12.79
C GLU A 354 -6.71 13.69 -12.65
N LYS A 355 -7.24 14.89 -12.47
CA LYS A 355 -6.41 16.09 -12.25
C LYS A 355 -5.56 16.00 -10.99
N LEU A 356 -6.13 15.51 -9.88
CA LEU A 356 -5.39 15.32 -8.63
C LEU A 356 -4.25 14.32 -8.82
N GLN A 357 -4.52 13.19 -9.47
CA GLN A 357 -3.50 12.17 -9.76
C GLN A 357 -2.39 12.71 -10.68
N MET A 358 -2.72 13.46 -11.71
CA MET A 358 -1.73 14.07 -12.62
C MET A 358 -0.82 15.09 -11.91
N LEU A 359 -1.31 15.74 -10.86
CA LEU A 359 -0.56 16.67 -10.02
C LEU A 359 0.19 15.95 -8.87
N GLY A 360 0.00 14.65 -8.70
CA GLY A 360 0.48 13.92 -7.53
C GLY A 360 -0.10 14.44 -6.21
N ALA A 361 -1.30 15.04 -6.26
CA ALA A 361 -1.97 15.66 -5.12
C ALA A 361 -3.05 14.75 -4.54
N ASN A 362 -3.35 14.91 -3.25
CA ASN A 362 -4.47 14.28 -2.58
C ASN A 362 -5.40 15.37 -2.02
N LEU A 363 -6.70 15.11 -2.09
CA LEU A 363 -7.73 15.92 -1.43
C LEU A 363 -8.36 15.10 -0.32
N TYR A 364 -8.38 15.64 0.89
CA TYR A 364 -9.05 15.06 2.05
C TYR A 364 -10.11 16.03 2.52
N THR A 365 -11.29 15.55 2.78
CA THR A 365 -12.43 16.32 3.25
C THR A 365 -12.97 15.71 4.52
N GLY A 366 -13.52 16.53 5.42
CA GLY A 366 -14.10 16.09 6.67
C GLY A 366 -14.76 17.22 7.46
N SER A 367 -15.65 16.86 8.38
CA SER A 367 -16.38 17.81 9.24
C SER A 367 -16.33 17.41 10.70
#